data_61fe6dac54f392c6228acbc0275a0824
#
_entry.id   61fe6dac54f392c6228acbc0275a0824
#
_cell.length_a   1.000
_cell.length_b   1.000
_cell.length_c   1.000
_cell.angle_alpha   90.00
_cell.angle_beta   90.00
_cell.angle_gamma   90.00
#
_symmetry.space_group_name_H-M   'P 1'
#
loop_
_entity.id
_entity.type
_entity.pdbx_description
1 polymer ?
#
loop_
_entity_poly.entity_id
_entity_poly.type
_entity_poly.pdbx_seq_one_letter_code
_entity_poly.pdbx_strand_id
1 'polypeptide(L)'
;LEGNTSGVLMNKGYFITLEGPDGSGKSTQLELIAEYLRQNGREVVCTREPGGSEAAERLRQLVLDPQLAIDARTETLLYLAARADHLDKVVRPALASGKIVLCDRFSDSTLVYQGFVRGLPLQELLQLNTFATGGLEPDLTLLLDGDPLLLAGRRSQRGVTDRFENEGLAFQLKVRQGFVELSKAYPQRIRVIDALQEQESVRGCLISELEALLKG
;
A
#
# COMPACT_ATOMS: atom_id res chain seq x y z
N LEU A 1 -3.19 15.39 49.09
CA LEU A 1 -3.49 15.77 47.69
C LEU A 1 -2.92 14.69 46.81
N GLU A 2 -3.71 13.62 46.62
CA GLU A 2 -3.40 12.55 45.69
C GLU A 2 -3.72 13.02 44.26
N GLY A 3 -2.67 13.22 43.47
CA GLY A 3 -2.81 13.51 42.07
C GLY A 3 -3.24 12.27 41.30
N ASN A 4 -4.49 12.26 40.87
CA ASN A 4 -5.07 11.25 39.99
C ASN A 4 -4.44 11.39 38.59
N THR A 5 -3.32 10.73 38.35
CA THR A 5 -2.79 10.51 37.00
C THR A 5 -3.61 9.42 36.34
N SER A 6 -4.75 9.79 35.77
CA SER A 6 -5.45 8.97 34.81
C SER A 6 -4.51 8.78 33.60
N GLY A 7 -3.79 7.66 33.58
CA GLY A 7 -3.01 7.24 32.43
C GLY A 7 -3.96 7.13 31.24
N VAL A 8 -3.88 8.05 30.31
CA VAL A 8 -4.50 7.92 29.00
C VAL A 8 -3.82 6.72 28.36
N LEU A 9 -4.53 5.59 28.29
CA LEU A 9 -4.12 4.46 27.47
C LEU A 9 -4.01 5.00 26.04
N MET A 10 -2.79 5.32 25.62
CA MET A 10 -2.55 5.70 24.21
C MET A 10 -2.98 4.51 23.36
N ASN A 11 -4.03 4.68 22.58
CA ASN A 11 -4.45 3.65 21.63
C ASN A 11 -3.26 3.32 20.72
N LYS A 12 -2.97 2.05 20.52
CA LYS A 12 -1.96 1.61 19.55
C LYS A 12 -2.37 2.10 18.16
N GLY A 13 -1.45 2.77 17.45
CA GLY A 13 -1.63 3.05 16.03
C GLY A 13 -1.51 1.77 15.21
N TYR A 14 -2.24 1.69 14.11
CA TYR A 14 -2.18 0.56 13.18
C TYR A 14 -1.78 1.02 11.79
N PHE A 15 -0.85 0.30 11.17
CA PHE A 15 -0.41 0.55 9.80
C PHE A 15 -0.97 -0.52 8.86
N ILE A 16 -1.85 -0.12 7.95
CA ILE A 16 -2.59 -1.00 7.06
C ILE A 16 -2.32 -0.56 5.62
N THR A 17 -1.95 -1.50 4.76
CA THR A 17 -1.67 -1.23 3.36
C THR A 17 -2.68 -1.92 2.44
N LEU A 18 -3.00 -1.29 1.32
CA LEU A 18 -3.78 -1.86 0.24
C LEU A 18 -2.85 -2.12 -0.94
N GLU A 19 -2.81 -3.36 -1.40
CA GLU A 19 -1.97 -3.79 -2.51
C GLU A 19 -2.80 -4.48 -3.59
N GLY A 20 -2.21 -4.66 -4.77
CA GLY A 20 -2.85 -5.35 -5.90
C GLY A 20 -2.62 -4.66 -7.24
N PRO A 21 -3.02 -5.31 -8.36
CA PRO A 21 -2.87 -4.77 -9.71
C PRO A 21 -3.60 -3.42 -9.89
N ASP A 22 -3.23 -2.70 -10.95
CA ASP A 22 -3.93 -1.47 -11.32
C ASP A 22 -5.35 -1.78 -11.81
N GLY A 23 -6.31 -0.94 -11.39
CA GLY A 23 -7.73 -1.17 -11.66
C GLY A 23 -8.44 -2.07 -10.64
N SER A 24 -7.74 -2.65 -9.64
CA SER A 24 -8.37 -3.48 -8.60
C SER A 24 -9.26 -2.70 -7.62
N GLY A 25 -9.28 -1.36 -7.68
CA GLY A 25 -10.16 -0.54 -6.85
C GLY A 25 -9.56 -0.07 -5.53
N LYS A 26 -8.24 -0.22 -5.31
CA LYS A 26 -7.55 0.16 -4.07
C LYS A 26 -7.93 1.53 -3.55
N SER A 27 -7.74 2.57 -4.33
CA SER A 27 -8.00 3.96 -3.89
C SER A 27 -9.46 4.19 -3.51
N THR A 28 -10.42 3.63 -4.27
CA THR A 28 -11.85 3.71 -3.96
C THR A 28 -12.17 3.00 -2.66
N GLN A 29 -11.66 1.78 -2.48
CA GLN A 29 -11.88 1.01 -1.27
C GLN A 29 -11.19 1.63 -0.05
N LEU A 30 -10.02 2.21 -0.22
CA LEU A 30 -9.32 2.93 0.84
C LEU A 30 -10.17 4.08 1.40
N GLU A 31 -10.81 4.87 0.55
CA GLU A 31 -11.69 5.96 0.97
C GLU A 31 -12.93 5.42 1.72
N LEU A 32 -13.57 4.36 1.19
CA LEU A 32 -14.75 3.75 1.80
C LEU A 32 -14.46 3.15 3.19
N ILE A 33 -13.34 2.44 3.35
CA ILE A 33 -12.96 1.90 4.66
C ILE A 33 -12.49 3.00 5.62
N ALA A 34 -11.86 4.06 5.13
CA ALA A 34 -11.51 5.21 5.95
C ALA A 34 -12.74 5.91 6.51
N GLU A 35 -13.77 6.09 5.68
CA GLU A 35 -15.05 6.66 6.13
C GLU A 35 -15.70 5.77 7.19
N TYR A 36 -15.76 4.45 6.96
CA TYR A 36 -16.28 3.50 7.94
C TYR A 36 -15.55 3.60 9.29
N LEU A 37 -14.23 3.62 9.28
CA LEU A 37 -13.44 3.73 10.51
C LEU A 37 -13.69 5.05 11.25
N ARG A 38 -13.79 6.17 10.51
CA ARG A 38 -14.10 7.49 11.10
C ARG A 38 -15.50 7.53 11.71
N GLN A 39 -16.50 6.95 11.04
CA GLN A 39 -17.87 6.81 11.59
C GLN A 39 -17.90 5.99 12.87
N ASN A 40 -16.94 5.06 13.05
CA ASN A 40 -16.75 4.27 14.28
C ASN A 40 -15.76 4.90 15.28
N GLY A 41 -15.54 6.23 15.17
CA GLY A 41 -14.75 7.00 16.14
C GLY A 41 -13.24 6.81 16.08
N ARG A 42 -12.70 6.27 14.96
CA ARG A 42 -11.25 6.11 14.77
C ARG A 42 -10.67 7.33 14.04
N GLU A 43 -9.49 7.77 14.48
CA GLU A 43 -8.71 8.73 13.71
C GLU A 43 -7.94 8.02 12.60
N VAL A 44 -8.12 8.46 11.34
CA VAL A 44 -7.57 7.80 10.16
C VAL A 44 -6.79 8.78 9.31
N VAL A 45 -5.57 8.41 8.98
CA VAL A 45 -4.73 9.07 7.97
C VAL A 45 -4.73 8.20 6.70
N CYS A 46 -5.18 8.78 5.60
CA CYS A 46 -5.11 8.16 4.27
C CYS A 46 -3.89 8.69 3.53
N THR A 47 -3.10 7.80 2.97
CA THR A 47 -1.89 8.17 2.22
C THR A 47 -1.62 7.17 1.09
N ARG A 48 -0.56 7.39 0.32
CA ARG A 48 -0.17 6.50 -0.79
C ARG A 48 1.33 6.53 -1.05
N GLU A 49 1.84 5.51 -1.70
CA GLU A 49 3.20 5.48 -2.23
C GLU A 49 3.24 5.21 -3.76
N PRO A 50 4.21 5.80 -4.47
CA PRO A 50 5.09 6.85 -3.98
C PRO A 50 4.31 8.15 -3.77
N GLY A 51 4.70 8.95 -2.76
CA GLY A 51 4.05 10.22 -2.43
C GLY A 51 3.78 10.39 -0.93
N GLY A 52 2.82 11.24 -0.59
CA GLY A 52 2.36 11.47 0.79
C GLY A 52 3.13 12.53 1.56
N SER A 53 4.34 12.91 1.15
CA SER A 53 5.11 14.04 1.70
C SER A 53 5.65 14.90 0.56
N GLU A 54 6.11 16.12 0.88
CA GLU A 54 6.54 17.06 -0.18
C GLU A 54 7.68 16.49 -1.04
N ALA A 55 8.72 15.92 -0.42
CA ALA A 55 9.82 15.33 -1.17
C ALA A 55 9.37 14.06 -1.91
N ALA A 56 8.56 13.21 -1.29
CA ALA A 56 8.04 12.01 -1.91
C ALA A 56 7.14 12.31 -3.13
N GLU A 57 6.35 13.40 -3.12
CA GLU A 57 5.56 13.83 -4.29
C GLU A 57 6.44 14.29 -5.45
N ARG A 58 7.56 14.96 -5.18
CA ARG A 58 8.54 15.33 -6.23
C ARG A 58 9.22 14.10 -6.83
N LEU A 59 9.57 13.13 -5.97
CA LEU A 59 10.14 11.85 -6.43
C LEU A 59 9.10 11.03 -7.22
N ARG A 60 7.83 11.08 -6.83
CA ARG A 60 6.72 10.48 -7.58
C ARG A 60 6.64 11.04 -8.99
N GLN A 61 6.69 12.37 -9.15
CA GLN A 61 6.66 13.00 -10.48
C GLN A 61 7.80 12.49 -11.36
N LEU A 62 9.01 12.35 -10.79
CA LEU A 62 10.17 11.85 -11.49
C LEU A 62 10.04 10.37 -11.89
N VAL A 63 9.63 9.50 -10.95
CA VAL A 63 9.58 8.05 -11.20
C VAL A 63 8.44 7.63 -12.12
N LEU A 64 7.36 8.40 -12.17
CA LEU A 64 6.20 8.12 -13.02
C LEU A 64 6.24 8.84 -14.38
N ASP A 65 7.21 9.72 -14.62
CA ASP A 65 7.33 10.45 -15.88
C ASP A 65 7.56 9.49 -17.06
N PRO A 66 6.62 9.38 -18.01
CA PRO A 66 6.75 8.49 -19.16
C PRO A 66 7.83 8.91 -20.16
N GLN A 67 8.34 10.13 -20.06
CA GLN A 67 9.41 10.64 -20.93
C GLN A 67 10.80 10.25 -20.43
N LEU A 68 10.92 9.79 -19.19
CA LEU A 68 12.19 9.39 -18.59
C LEU A 68 12.44 7.88 -18.75
N ALA A 69 13.55 7.55 -19.40
CA ALA A 69 14.06 6.19 -19.42
C ALA A 69 14.94 5.96 -18.17
N ILE A 70 14.39 5.32 -17.15
CA ILE A 70 15.10 4.96 -15.92
C ILE A 70 15.25 3.44 -15.83
N ASP A 71 16.44 2.96 -15.44
CA ASP A 71 16.67 1.53 -15.21
C ASP A 71 16.05 1.06 -13.89
N ALA A 72 15.94 -0.26 -13.73
CA ALA A 72 15.26 -0.85 -12.57
C ALA A 72 15.92 -0.49 -11.23
N ARG A 73 17.24 -0.28 -11.15
CA ARG A 73 17.92 0.10 -9.91
C ARG A 73 17.64 1.54 -9.54
N THR A 74 17.73 2.45 -10.53
CA THR A 74 17.37 3.86 -10.33
C THR A 74 15.91 3.99 -9.93
N GLU A 75 14.99 3.28 -10.60
CA GLU A 75 13.58 3.20 -10.26
C GLU A 75 13.39 2.78 -8.79
N THR A 76 14.06 1.70 -8.38
CA THR A 76 14.00 1.20 -6.99
C THR A 76 14.47 2.25 -5.98
N LEU A 77 15.61 2.88 -6.23
CA LEU A 77 16.18 3.88 -5.31
C LEU A 77 15.27 5.10 -5.16
N LEU A 78 14.60 5.54 -6.22
CA LEU A 78 13.62 6.62 -6.17
C LEU A 78 12.40 6.25 -5.31
N TYR A 79 11.88 5.02 -5.45
CA TYR A 79 10.79 4.52 -4.60
C TYR A 79 11.20 4.46 -3.14
N LEU A 80 12.39 3.94 -2.85
CA LEU A 80 12.90 3.83 -1.48
C LEU A 80 13.15 5.19 -0.83
N ALA A 81 13.69 6.15 -1.58
CA ALA A 81 13.89 7.51 -1.11
C ALA A 81 12.55 8.20 -0.79
N ALA A 82 11.56 8.05 -1.66
CA ALA A 82 10.22 8.57 -1.42
C ALA A 82 9.57 7.93 -0.18
N ARG A 83 9.72 6.61 -0.02
CA ARG A 83 9.23 5.85 1.15
C ARG A 83 9.83 6.33 2.44
N ALA A 84 11.15 6.49 2.51
CA ALA A 84 11.84 6.93 3.72
C ALA A 84 11.31 8.28 4.20
N ASP A 85 11.21 9.28 3.31
CA ASP A 85 10.67 10.61 3.67
C ASP A 85 9.19 10.57 4.07
N HIS A 86 8.38 9.79 3.33
CA HIS A 86 6.96 9.59 3.62
C HIS A 86 6.75 8.97 5.02
N LEU A 87 7.52 7.96 5.37
CA LEU A 87 7.42 7.34 6.68
C LEU A 87 7.77 8.31 7.81
N ASP A 88 8.86 9.05 7.67
CA ASP A 88 9.31 9.97 8.72
C ASP A 88 8.38 11.18 8.90
N LYS A 89 7.78 11.67 7.81
CA LYS A 89 6.94 12.88 7.84
C LYS A 89 5.48 12.61 8.11
N VAL A 90 4.96 11.44 7.73
CA VAL A 90 3.51 11.16 7.75
C VAL A 90 3.18 9.94 8.58
N VAL A 91 3.74 8.77 8.24
CA VAL A 91 3.29 7.50 8.81
C VAL A 91 3.67 7.38 10.29
N ARG A 92 4.96 7.54 10.62
CA ARG A 92 5.45 7.40 12.00
C ARG A 92 4.80 8.39 12.98
N PRO A 93 4.66 9.70 12.66
CA PRO A 93 3.95 10.63 13.54
C PRO A 93 2.48 10.26 13.75
N ALA A 94 1.79 9.78 12.70
CA ALA A 94 0.41 9.35 12.82
C ALA A 94 0.28 8.11 13.74
N LEU A 95 1.12 7.10 13.54
CA LEU A 95 1.14 5.89 14.39
C LEU A 95 1.49 6.22 15.83
N ALA A 96 2.46 7.09 16.06
CA ALA A 96 2.83 7.55 17.41
C ALA A 96 1.70 8.30 18.12
N SER A 97 0.78 8.92 17.36
CA SER A 97 -0.44 9.56 17.87
C SER A 97 -1.62 8.58 18.03
N GLY A 98 -1.41 7.27 17.86
CA GLY A 98 -2.46 6.26 18.01
C GLY A 98 -3.45 6.20 16.85
N LYS A 99 -3.14 6.80 15.70
CA LYS A 99 -4.01 6.83 14.52
C LYS A 99 -3.89 5.56 13.68
N ILE A 100 -4.93 5.24 12.92
CA ILE A 100 -4.88 4.22 11.88
C ILE A 100 -4.34 4.88 10.60
N VAL A 101 -3.29 4.32 10.03
CA VAL A 101 -2.74 4.75 8.72
C VAL A 101 -3.18 3.75 7.67
N LEU A 102 -3.91 4.21 6.66
CA LEU A 102 -4.27 3.45 5.46
C LEU A 102 -3.40 3.95 4.30
N CYS A 103 -2.63 3.07 3.69
CA CYS A 103 -1.69 3.42 2.62
C CYS A 103 -1.99 2.64 1.34
N ASP A 104 -2.24 3.34 0.22
CA ASP A 104 -2.33 2.73 -1.11
C ASP A 104 -0.91 2.44 -1.61
N ARG A 105 -0.51 1.18 -1.58
CA ARG A 105 0.81 0.61 -1.86
C ARG A 105 1.85 0.90 -0.77
N PHE A 106 2.80 -0.05 -0.63
CA PHE A 106 3.94 0.07 0.26
C PHE A 106 5.09 -0.86 -0.20
N SER A 107 5.86 -1.41 0.73
CA SER A 107 7.05 -2.24 0.48
C SER A 107 6.79 -3.50 -0.35
N ASP A 108 5.60 -4.10 -0.26
CA ASP A 108 5.22 -5.27 -1.04
C ASP A 108 5.17 -4.93 -2.55
N SER A 109 4.73 -3.73 -2.92
CA SER A 109 4.82 -3.24 -4.31
C SER A 109 6.26 -3.26 -4.82
N THR A 110 7.27 -2.88 -4.03
CA THR A 110 8.68 -2.93 -4.45
C THR A 110 9.14 -4.37 -4.73
N LEU A 111 8.77 -5.31 -3.87
CA LEU A 111 9.13 -6.72 -4.08
C LEU A 111 8.49 -7.28 -5.36
N VAL A 112 7.26 -6.86 -5.65
CA VAL A 112 6.55 -7.29 -6.86
C VAL A 112 7.11 -6.62 -8.10
N TYR A 113 7.08 -5.29 -8.16
CA TYR A 113 7.41 -4.56 -9.38
C TYR A 113 8.90 -4.63 -9.71
N GLN A 114 9.78 -4.34 -8.77
CA GLN A 114 11.21 -4.33 -9.00
C GLN A 114 11.83 -5.73 -8.89
N GLY A 115 11.28 -6.59 -8.01
CA GLY A 115 11.74 -7.97 -7.84
C GLY A 115 11.16 -8.92 -8.88
N PHE A 116 9.89 -9.33 -8.73
CA PHE A 116 9.27 -10.35 -9.59
C PHE A 116 9.18 -9.91 -11.05
N VAL A 117 8.89 -8.66 -11.34
CA VAL A 117 8.66 -8.19 -12.71
C VAL A 117 9.95 -7.71 -13.37
N ARG A 118 10.73 -6.82 -12.72
CA ARG A 118 11.99 -6.29 -13.27
C ARG A 118 13.20 -7.23 -13.06
N GLY A 119 13.07 -8.25 -12.19
CA GLY A 119 14.10 -9.30 -12.00
C GLY A 119 15.24 -8.90 -11.07
N LEU A 120 15.09 -7.89 -10.23
CA LEU A 120 16.09 -7.58 -9.20
C LEU A 120 16.07 -8.64 -8.08
N PRO A 121 17.23 -8.96 -7.46
CA PRO A 121 17.32 -9.97 -6.41
C PRO A 121 16.44 -9.63 -5.21
N LEU A 122 15.49 -10.50 -4.86
CA LEU A 122 14.54 -10.26 -3.77
C LEU A 122 15.22 -10.04 -2.42
N GLN A 123 16.33 -10.75 -2.15
CA GLN A 123 17.06 -10.59 -0.90
C GLN A 123 17.66 -9.18 -0.74
N GLU A 124 18.18 -8.61 -1.83
CA GLU A 124 18.67 -7.23 -1.82
C GLU A 124 17.53 -6.23 -1.61
N LEU A 125 16.41 -6.45 -2.29
CA LEU A 125 15.23 -5.61 -2.12
C LEU A 125 14.64 -5.64 -0.71
N LEU A 126 14.66 -6.80 -0.05
CA LEU A 126 14.24 -6.94 1.35
C LEU A 126 15.16 -6.11 2.28
N GLN A 127 16.48 -6.18 2.08
CA GLN A 127 17.44 -5.38 2.87
C GLN A 127 17.25 -3.88 2.63
N LEU A 128 17.09 -3.47 1.38
CA LEU A 128 16.85 -2.07 1.02
C LEU A 128 15.51 -1.55 1.55
N ASN A 129 14.46 -2.36 1.48
CA ASN A 129 13.18 -2.03 2.10
C ASN A 129 13.33 -1.86 3.61
N THR A 130 14.00 -2.79 4.29
CA THR A 130 14.26 -2.71 5.74
C THR A 130 15.02 -1.42 6.08
N PHE A 131 16.04 -1.05 5.30
CA PHE A 131 16.75 0.22 5.47
C PHE A 131 15.80 1.43 5.28
N ALA A 132 15.06 1.48 4.18
CA ALA A 132 14.18 2.61 3.86
C ALA A 132 13.01 2.75 4.85
N THR A 133 12.50 1.63 5.37
CA THR A 133 11.41 1.64 6.34
C THR A 133 11.87 1.75 7.78
N GLY A 134 13.19 1.63 8.06
CA GLY A 134 13.71 1.48 9.43
C GLY A 134 13.05 0.31 10.16
N GLY A 135 12.76 -0.77 9.44
CA GLY A 135 12.13 -1.98 9.96
C GLY A 135 10.62 -1.87 10.21
N LEU A 136 9.96 -0.77 9.82
CA LEU A 136 8.49 -0.70 9.92
C LEU A 136 7.85 -1.60 8.88
N GLU A 137 6.98 -2.49 9.33
CA GLU A 137 6.13 -3.35 8.49
C GLU A 137 4.65 -3.03 8.73
N PRO A 138 3.76 -3.26 7.76
CA PRO A 138 2.32 -3.16 7.98
C PRO A 138 1.83 -4.20 9.01
N ASP A 139 0.90 -3.81 9.88
CA ASP A 139 0.16 -4.75 10.74
C ASP A 139 -0.75 -5.65 9.89
N LEU A 140 -1.25 -5.13 8.76
CA LEU A 140 -2.12 -5.85 7.82
C LEU A 140 -1.90 -5.32 6.41
N THR A 141 -1.81 -6.22 5.42
CA THR A 141 -1.88 -5.90 3.99
C THR A 141 -3.14 -6.50 3.40
N LEU A 142 -3.98 -5.68 2.82
CA LEU A 142 -5.19 -6.07 2.10
C LEU A 142 -4.86 -6.14 0.60
N LEU A 143 -4.71 -7.35 0.08
CA LEU A 143 -4.41 -7.60 -1.32
C LEU A 143 -5.71 -7.73 -2.11
N LEU A 144 -6.03 -6.72 -2.92
CA LEU A 144 -7.14 -6.76 -3.86
C LEU A 144 -6.69 -7.51 -5.12
N ASP A 145 -6.95 -8.81 -5.18
CA ASP A 145 -6.62 -9.64 -6.35
C ASP A 145 -7.72 -9.65 -7.39
N GLY A 146 -7.35 -9.70 -8.65
CA GLY A 146 -8.28 -9.83 -9.77
C GLY A 146 -7.56 -10.09 -11.08
N ASP A 147 -8.25 -10.75 -12.01
CA ASP A 147 -7.72 -10.99 -13.34
C ASP A 147 -7.45 -9.66 -14.06
N PRO A 148 -6.18 -9.37 -14.48
CA PRO A 148 -5.84 -8.14 -15.16
C PRO A 148 -6.62 -7.87 -16.44
N LEU A 149 -7.10 -8.91 -17.14
CA LEU A 149 -7.99 -8.77 -18.31
C LEU A 149 -9.33 -8.15 -17.90
N LEU A 150 -9.91 -8.64 -16.82
CA LEU A 150 -11.20 -8.15 -16.33
C LEU A 150 -11.06 -6.76 -15.68
N LEU A 151 -9.91 -6.45 -15.10
CA LEU A 151 -9.61 -5.14 -14.52
C LEU A 151 -9.25 -4.08 -15.57
N ALA A 152 -8.89 -4.45 -16.80
CA ALA A 152 -8.48 -3.54 -17.85
C ALA A 152 -9.55 -2.47 -18.18
N GLY A 153 -10.83 -2.85 -18.19
CA GLY A 153 -11.94 -1.94 -18.41
C GLY A 153 -12.08 -0.86 -17.34
N ARG A 154 -11.72 -1.16 -16.10
CA ARG A 154 -11.74 -0.20 -14.99
C ARG A 154 -10.56 0.79 -15.05
N ARG A 155 -9.42 0.39 -15.65
CA ARG A 155 -8.23 1.24 -15.84
C ARG A 155 -8.48 2.31 -16.91
N SER A 156 -9.05 1.93 -18.04
CA SER A 156 -9.27 2.84 -19.18
C SER A 156 -10.17 4.04 -18.86
N GLN A 157 -10.98 3.96 -17.82
CA GLN A 157 -11.88 5.04 -17.39
C GLN A 157 -11.17 6.14 -16.60
N ARG A 158 -9.92 5.95 -16.15
CA ARG A 158 -9.18 6.93 -15.32
C ARG A 158 -8.48 8.05 -16.11
N GLY A 159 -8.26 7.90 -17.41
CA GLY A 159 -7.76 8.95 -18.30
C GLY A 159 -6.31 9.41 -18.10
N VAL A 160 -5.60 8.88 -17.11
CA VAL A 160 -4.19 9.21 -16.83
C VAL A 160 -3.38 7.95 -17.02
N THR A 161 -2.51 7.93 -18.03
CA THR A 161 -1.57 6.84 -18.27
C THR A 161 -0.22 7.20 -17.65
N ASP A 162 0.19 6.43 -16.64
CA ASP A 162 1.56 6.48 -16.15
C ASP A 162 2.45 5.47 -16.89
N ARG A 163 3.74 5.48 -16.57
CA ARG A 163 4.75 4.63 -17.21
C ARG A 163 4.44 3.11 -17.10
N PHE A 164 3.81 2.67 -16.01
CA PHE A 164 3.48 1.26 -15.77
C PHE A 164 2.20 0.81 -16.45
N GLU A 165 1.25 1.71 -16.67
CA GLU A 165 0.01 1.41 -17.40
C GLU A 165 0.28 1.09 -18.88
N ASN A 166 1.39 1.62 -19.44
CA ASN A 166 1.81 1.37 -20.81
C ASN A 166 2.51 0.02 -21.03
N GLU A 167 2.85 -0.73 -19.97
CA GLU A 167 3.62 -1.99 -20.04
C GLU A 167 2.84 -3.20 -20.61
N GLY A 168 1.53 -3.08 -20.77
CA GLY A 168 0.69 -4.11 -21.38
C GLY A 168 0.31 -5.27 -20.46
N LEU A 169 -0.49 -6.21 -21.02
CA LEU A 169 -1.12 -7.30 -20.27
C LEU A 169 -0.12 -8.28 -19.64
N ALA A 170 0.93 -8.65 -20.38
CA ALA A 170 1.93 -9.60 -19.88
C ALA A 170 2.64 -9.10 -18.60
N PHE A 171 2.87 -7.80 -18.53
CA PHE A 171 3.41 -7.15 -17.33
C PHE A 171 2.42 -7.26 -16.16
N GLN A 172 1.16 -6.93 -16.38
CA GLN A 172 0.11 -6.97 -15.35
C GLN A 172 -0.14 -8.38 -14.82
N LEU A 173 -0.03 -9.41 -15.67
CA LEU A 173 -0.10 -10.81 -15.25
C LEU A 173 1.06 -11.19 -14.33
N LYS A 174 2.30 -10.73 -14.64
CA LYS A 174 3.45 -10.93 -13.74
C LYS A 174 3.27 -10.19 -12.41
N VAL A 175 2.75 -8.95 -12.44
CA VAL A 175 2.44 -8.18 -11.22
C VAL A 175 1.47 -8.96 -10.34
N ARG A 176 0.36 -9.43 -10.89
CA ARG A 176 -0.60 -10.26 -10.16
C ARG A 176 0.06 -11.51 -9.56
N GLN A 177 0.80 -12.25 -10.39
CA GLN A 177 1.49 -13.45 -9.93
C GLN A 177 2.44 -13.13 -8.77
N GLY A 178 3.21 -12.04 -8.83
CA GLY A 178 4.11 -11.62 -7.77
C GLY A 178 3.36 -11.36 -6.45
N PHE A 179 2.21 -10.67 -6.49
CA PHE A 179 1.39 -10.46 -5.29
C PHE A 179 0.84 -11.76 -4.72
N VAL A 180 0.38 -12.68 -5.57
CA VAL A 180 -0.11 -14.00 -5.13
C VAL A 180 1.00 -14.81 -4.46
N GLU A 181 2.23 -14.80 -5.01
CA GLU A 181 3.36 -15.49 -4.36
C GLU A 181 3.73 -14.84 -3.02
N LEU A 182 3.71 -13.50 -2.91
CA LEU A 182 3.92 -12.83 -1.62
C LEU A 182 2.83 -13.18 -0.60
N SER A 183 1.58 -13.26 -0.99
CA SER A 183 0.49 -13.62 -0.07
C SER A 183 0.67 -15.03 0.51
N LYS A 184 1.20 -15.96 -0.27
CA LYS A 184 1.56 -17.31 0.20
C LYS A 184 2.76 -17.31 1.14
N ALA A 185 3.73 -16.41 0.90
CA ALA A 185 4.92 -16.28 1.75
C ALA A 185 4.62 -15.60 3.09
N TYR A 186 3.65 -14.68 3.12
CA TYR A 186 3.28 -13.91 4.32
C TYR A 186 1.78 -14.02 4.68
N PRO A 187 1.24 -15.25 4.87
CA PRO A 187 -0.20 -15.46 5.05
C PRO A 187 -0.74 -14.87 6.37
N GLN A 188 0.12 -14.62 7.36
CA GLN A 188 -0.28 -14.00 8.63
C GLN A 188 -0.54 -12.50 8.50
N ARG A 189 0.10 -11.82 7.53
CA ARG A 189 0.01 -10.38 7.33
C ARG A 189 -0.83 -10.00 6.11
N ILE A 190 -0.77 -10.79 5.03
CA ILE A 190 -1.44 -10.49 3.75
C ILE A 190 -2.76 -11.24 3.66
N ARG A 191 -3.87 -10.53 3.52
CA ARG A 191 -5.22 -11.07 3.27
C ARG A 191 -5.63 -10.80 1.85
N VAL A 192 -5.99 -11.86 1.13
CA VAL A 192 -6.38 -11.78 -0.28
C VAL A 192 -7.89 -11.57 -0.38
N ILE A 193 -8.29 -10.53 -1.08
CA ILE A 193 -9.69 -10.16 -1.32
C ILE A 193 -9.95 -10.19 -2.82
N ASP A 194 -11.01 -10.89 -3.25
CA ASP A 194 -11.42 -10.92 -4.64
C ASP A 194 -11.99 -9.55 -5.07
N ALA A 195 -11.20 -8.82 -5.87
CA ALA A 195 -11.53 -7.49 -6.36
C ALA A 195 -12.56 -7.48 -7.51
N LEU A 196 -12.94 -8.65 -8.03
CA LEU A 196 -13.91 -8.77 -9.12
C LEU A 196 -15.35 -8.75 -8.63
N GLN A 197 -15.58 -8.94 -7.33
CA GLN A 197 -16.89 -8.84 -6.71
C GLN A 197 -17.47 -7.42 -6.81
N GLU A 198 -18.74 -7.29 -6.49
CA GLU A 198 -19.42 -5.99 -6.35
C GLU A 198 -18.73 -5.14 -5.27
N GLN A 199 -18.70 -3.82 -5.49
CA GLN A 199 -17.96 -2.87 -4.65
C GLN A 199 -18.29 -3.00 -3.15
N GLU A 200 -19.56 -3.18 -2.80
CA GLU A 200 -20.01 -3.33 -1.41
C GLU A 200 -19.58 -4.68 -0.81
N SER A 201 -19.54 -5.75 -1.60
CA SER A 201 -19.05 -7.06 -1.15
C SER A 201 -17.55 -6.98 -0.84
N VAL A 202 -16.76 -6.36 -1.71
CA VAL A 202 -15.32 -6.10 -1.47
C VAL A 202 -15.13 -5.29 -0.19
N ARG A 203 -15.89 -4.21 -0.04
CA ARG A 203 -15.85 -3.37 1.17
C ARG A 203 -16.16 -4.18 2.43
N GLY A 204 -17.20 -5.02 2.40
CA GLY A 204 -17.57 -5.88 3.53
C GLY A 204 -16.45 -6.83 3.94
N CYS A 205 -15.77 -7.47 2.98
CA CYS A 205 -14.62 -8.33 3.24
C CYS A 205 -13.46 -7.54 3.86
N LEU A 206 -13.15 -6.35 3.33
CA LEU A 206 -12.08 -5.48 3.86
C LEU A 206 -12.36 -5.06 5.30
N ILE A 207 -13.60 -4.64 5.60
CA ILE A 207 -14.02 -4.26 6.96
C ILE A 207 -13.90 -5.43 7.92
N SER A 208 -14.27 -6.64 7.49
CA SER A 208 -14.15 -7.85 8.33
C SER A 208 -12.69 -8.10 8.75
N GLU A 209 -11.74 -8.00 7.82
CA GLU A 209 -10.31 -8.18 8.14
C GLU A 209 -9.78 -7.07 9.06
N LEU A 210 -10.21 -5.81 8.83
CA LEU A 210 -9.87 -4.68 9.70
C LEU A 210 -10.40 -4.87 11.12
N GLU A 211 -11.66 -5.27 11.28
CA GLU A 211 -12.23 -5.50 12.59
C GLU A 211 -11.56 -6.66 13.33
N ALA A 212 -11.16 -7.72 12.61
CA ALA A 212 -10.41 -8.82 13.19
C ALA A 212 -9.06 -8.33 13.77
N LEU A 213 -8.34 -7.48 13.02
CA LEU A 213 -7.09 -6.86 13.48
C LEU A 213 -7.32 -5.96 14.72
N LEU A 214 -8.37 -5.13 14.70
CA LEU A 214 -8.60 -4.10 15.74
C LEU A 214 -9.19 -4.66 17.05
N LYS A 215 -9.66 -5.91 17.05
CA LYS A 215 -10.20 -6.62 18.23
C LYS A 215 -9.15 -7.49 18.93
N GLY A 216 -8.06 -7.84 18.27
CA GLY A 216 -6.94 -8.64 18.79
C GLY A 216 -5.86 -7.79 19.41
#